data_2301c8ebbcf245c8f47d094ba9695df0
#
_entry.id   2301c8ebbcf245c8f47d094ba9695df0
#
_cell.length_a   1.000
_cell.length_b   1.000
_cell.length_c   1.000
_cell.angle_alpha   90.00
_cell.angle_beta   90.00
_cell.angle_gamma   90.00
#
_symmetry.space_group_name_H-M   'P 1'
#
loop_
_entity.id
_entity.type
_entity.pdbx_description
1 polymer ?
#
loop_
_entity_poly.entity_id
_entity_poly.type
_entity_poly.pdbx_seq_one_letter_code
_entity_poly.pdbx_strand_id
1 'polypeptide(L)'
;MDNDVLIGHDATLAAFMDAWNNRDKYPIHPVWMLTGTRGIGKATLAYKIAKMVYGNVGDFFIIDMDRNIDKDGKIKSDGKSISVFTVRATIEKMQMSSMSGEWRVILIDSVDQLTTAAANAILKLLEEPPAKTLFLLVTHQLSNVLPTVRSRARVEKMHPLSISDLRRLCAKFMPDDVIDDETLRLANGSFGRIANLKQSGGDIVYDKLIKLVQNKKSSAADSMNLARQIAPFPELHVILLDVIAKFGLAELYPMATRTIYDINRINLEPEIAIFKIIEEIKKCL
;
A
#
# COMPACT_ATOMS: atom_id res chain seq x y z
N MET A 1 14.62 3.03 -2.62
CA MET A 1 14.59 1.76 -3.39
C MET A 1 14.82 2.10 -4.85
N ASP A 2 15.62 1.32 -5.54
CA ASP A 2 15.82 1.47 -6.97
C ASP A 2 14.52 1.12 -7.71
N ASN A 3 13.79 2.15 -8.15
CA ASN A 3 12.47 2.02 -8.80
C ASN A 3 12.55 1.37 -10.20
N ASP A 4 13.74 1.02 -10.69
CA ASP A 4 13.92 0.43 -12.02
C ASP A 4 13.67 -1.09 -12.05
N VAL A 5 13.62 -1.75 -10.89
CA VAL A 5 13.44 -3.20 -10.80
C VAL A 5 11.99 -3.56 -10.49
N LEU A 6 11.30 -4.04 -11.51
CA LEU A 6 9.98 -4.65 -11.37
C LEU A 6 10.14 -6.16 -11.54
N ILE A 7 9.71 -6.93 -10.54
CA ILE A 7 9.60 -8.39 -10.59
C ILE A 7 8.13 -8.74 -10.37
N GLY A 8 7.59 -9.59 -11.22
CA GLY A 8 6.16 -9.87 -11.31
C GLY A 8 5.40 -8.74 -12.02
N HIS A 9 4.11 -8.89 -12.14
CA HIS A 9 3.21 -7.93 -12.79
C HIS A 9 3.44 -7.72 -14.29
N ASP A 10 4.13 -8.65 -14.96
CA ASP A 10 4.43 -8.57 -16.38
C ASP A 10 3.16 -8.46 -17.23
N ALA A 11 2.08 -9.13 -16.82
CA ALA A 11 0.79 -9.06 -17.51
C ALA A 11 0.17 -7.64 -17.47
N THR A 12 0.23 -6.97 -16.31
CA THR A 12 -0.28 -5.59 -16.16
C THR A 12 0.59 -4.60 -16.96
N LEU A 13 1.91 -4.78 -16.90
CA LEU A 13 2.82 -3.97 -17.72
C LEU A 13 2.58 -4.19 -19.22
N ALA A 14 2.42 -5.45 -19.66
CA ALA A 14 2.15 -5.78 -21.05
C ALA A 14 0.83 -5.17 -21.55
N ALA A 15 -0.24 -5.21 -20.73
CA ALA A 15 -1.51 -4.59 -21.05
C ALA A 15 -1.42 -3.07 -21.21
N PHE A 16 -0.60 -2.41 -20.39
CA PHE A 16 -0.33 -0.98 -20.55
C PHE A 16 0.48 -0.72 -21.83
N MET A 17 1.55 -1.51 -22.06
CA MET A 17 2.42 -1.36 -23.22
C MET A 17 1.67 -1.55 -24.55
N ASP A 18 0.77 -2.52 -24.61
CA ASP A 18 -0.07 -2.74 -25.78
C ASP A 18 -0.94 -1.49 -26.07
N ALA A 19 -1.62 -0.97 -25.04
CA ALA A 19 -2.40 0.25 -25.17
C ALA A 19 -1.54 1.47 -25.57
N TRP A 20 -0.34 1.59 -24.97
CA TRP A 20 0.59 2.68 -25.25
C TRP A 20 1.13 2.64 -26.68
N ASN A 21 1.55 1.47 -27.16
CA ASN A 21 2.11 1.29 -28.50
C ASN A 21 1.06 1.48 -29.62
N ASN A 22 -0.20 1.20 -29.32
CA ASN A 22 -1.30 1.37 -30.26
C ASN A 22 -2.03 2.71 -30.13
N ARG A 23 -1.57 3.66 -29.31
CA ARG A 23 -2.26 4.92 -28.98
C ARG A 23 -2.53 5.85 -30.16
N ASP A 24 -1.75 5.74 -31.22
CA ASP A 24 -1.95 6.53 -32.43
C ASP A 24 -3.15 6.03 -33.24
N LYS A 25 -3.50 4.75 -33.10
CA LYS A 25 -4.64 4.11 -33.76
C LYS A 25 -5.87 4.06 -32.85
N TYR A 26 -5.65 3.80 -31.57
CA TYR A 26 -6.70 3.72 -30.54
C TYR A 26 -6.29 4.59 -29.35
N PRO A 27 -7.00 5.71 -29.07
CA PRO A 27 -6.63 6.58 -27.96
C PRO A 27 -6.50 5.82 -26.65
N ILE A 28 -5.36 5.99 -25.98
CA ILE A 28 -5.14 5.38 -24.68
C ILE A 28 -6.08 5.99 -23.64
N HIS A 29 -6.60 5.17 -22.73
CA HIS A 29 -7.38 5.69 -21.61
C HIS A 29 -6.50 6.61 -20.76
N PRO A 30 -6.90 7.88 -20.51
CA PRO A 30 -6.04 8.86 -19.86
C PRO A 30 -5.84 8.62 -18.38
N VAL A 31 -6.65 7.77 -17.73
CA VAL A 31 -6.61 7.50 -16.30
C VAL A 31 -6.51 6.00 -16.06
N TRP A 32 -5.39 5.55 -15.48
CA TRP A 32 -5.15 4.17 -15.08
C TRP A 32 -5.09 4.06 -13.57
N MET A 33 -5.83 3.13 -12.99
CA MET A 33 -5.88 2.88 -11.55
C MET A 33 -5.35 1.49 -11.23
N LEU A 34 -4.20 1.43 -10.57
CA LEU A 34 -3.57 0.21 -10.10
C LEU A 34 -4.08 -0.14 -8.70
N THR A 35 -4.84 -1.22 -8.57
CA THR A 35 -5.42 -1.64 -7.29
C THR A 35 -4.88 -3.00 -6.84
N GLY A 36 -4.75 -3.19 -5.54
CA GLY A 36 -4.27 -4.43 -4.92
C GLY A 36 -3.68 -4.19 -3.53
N THR A 37 -3.31 -5.24 -2.82
CA THR A 37 -2.77 -5.15 -1.45
C THR A 37 -1.53 -4.26 -1.35
N ARG A 38 -1.28 -3.69 -0.17
CA ARG A 38 -0.11 -2.82 0.06
C ARG A 38 1.19 -3.63 -0.09
N GLY A 39 2.24 -3.00 -0.66
CA GLY A 39 3.58 -3.56 -0.74
C GLY A 39 3.82 -4.61 -1.84
N ILE A 40 2.87 -4.82 -2.77
CA ILE A 40 3.04 -5.76 -3.90
C ILE A 40 3.78 -5.16 -5.11
N GLY A 41 4.16 -3.86 -5.10
CA GLY A 41 4.89 -3.21 -6.18
C GLY A 41 4.04 -2.29 -7.09
N LYS A 42 2.82 -1.87 -6.66
CA LYS A 42 1.96 -0.97 -7.46
C LYS A 42 2.63 0.36 -7.80
N ALA A 43 3.21 1.03 -6.80
CA ALA A 43 3.94 2.28 -7.00
C ALA A 43 5.14 2.08 -7.92
N THR A 44 5.92 1.01 -7.72
CA THR A 44 7.06 0.66 -8.57
C THR A 44 6.65 0.51 -10.04
N LEU A 45 5.53 -0.19 -10.30
CA LEU A 45 4.98 -0.30 -11.65
C LEU A 45 4.55 1.07 -12.20
N ALA A 46 3.85 1.87 -11.38
CA ALA A 46 3.41 3.22 -11.78
C ALA A 46 4.61 4.13 -12.12
N TYR A 47 5.68 4.11 -11.33
CA TYR A 47 6.92 4.84 -11.63
C TYR A 47 7.56 4.37 -12.93
N LYS A 48 7.63 3.06 -13.16
CA LYS A 48 8.17 2.50 -14.39
C LYS A 48 7.36 2.94 -15.61
N ILE A 49 6.03 2.85 -15.54
CA ILE A 49 5.13 3.36 -16.59
C ILE A 49 5.33 4.86 -16.79
N ALA A 50 5.37 5.65 -15.72
CA ALA A 50 5.59 7.09 -15.80
C ALA A 50 6.88 7.42 -16.55
N LYS A 51 8.01 6.80 -16.17
CA LYS A 51 9.33 7.00 -16.79
C LYS A 51 9.30 6.69 -18.30
N MET A 52 8.56 5.67 -18.71
CA MET A 52 8.40 5.30 -20.12
C MET A 52 7.58 6.35 -20.90
N VAL A 53 6.58 6.94 -20.27
CA VAL A 53 5.64 7.88 -20.91
C VAL A 53 6.24 9.28 -21.02
N TYR A 54 6.78 9.86 -19.95
CA TYR A 54 7.34 11.22 -19.99
C TYR A 54 8.77 11.26 -20.57
N GLY A 55 9.49 10.11 -20.60
CA GLY A 55 10.83 10.05 -21.16
C GLY A 55 11.84 10.99 -20.48
N ASN A 56 12.62 11.73 -21.29
CA ASN A 56 13.63 12.67 -20.79
C ASN A 56 13.19 14.13 -20.81
N VAL A 57 12.06 14.45 -21.42
CA VAL A 57 11.62 15.84 -21.70
C VAL A 57 10.21 16.13 -21.24
N GLY A 58 9.44 15.14 -20.88
CA GLY A 58 8.07 15.30 -20.36
C GLY A 58 8.04 15.66 -18.87
N ASP A 59 6.87 16.08 -18.43
CA ASP A 59 6.64 16.49 -17.04
C ASP A 59 6.15 15.31 -16.19
N PHE A 60 6.68 15.21 -14.96
CA PHE A 60 6.25 14.22 -14.00
C PHE A 60 5.87 14.85 -12.65
N PHE A 61 4.61 14.74 -12.28
CA PHE A 61 4.05 15.25 -11.04
C PHE A 61 3.65 14.11 -10.12
N ILE A 62 3.97 14.25 -8.83
CA ILE A 62 3.67 13.24 -7.82
C ILE A 62 2.84 13.88 -6.71
N ILE A 63 1.75 13.22 -6.36
CA ILE A 63 0.91 13.52 -5.20
C ILE A 63 0.97 12.29 -4.28
N ASP A 64 1.61 12.45 -3.13
CA ASP A 64 1.76 11.40 -2.12
C ASP A 64 1.76 12.00 -0.71
N MET A 65 1.91 11.14 0.29
CA MET A 65 1.96 11.57 1.69
C MET A 65 3.25 12.32 2.04
N ASP A 66 4.38 11.99 1.41
CA ASP A 66 5.68 12.61 1.70
C ASP A 66 5.73 14.07 1.21
N ARG A 67 4.95 14.39 0.17
CA ARG A 67 4.82 15.73 -0.43
C ARG A 67 3.57 16.46 0.04
N ASN A 68 2.89 15.94 1.06
CA ASN A 68 1.65 16.51 1.57
C ASN A 68 1.91 17.85 2.26
N ILE A 69 1.14 18.89 1.90
CA ILE A 69 1.27 20.23 2.46
C ILE A 69 -0.03 20.71 3.12
N ASP A 70 0.10 21.61 4.08
CA ASP A 70 -1.00 22.32 4.71
C ASP A 70 -1.44 23.58 3.92
N LYS A 71 -2.36 24.36 4.48
CA LYS A 71 -2.86 25.62 3.89
C LYS A 71 -1.77 26.68 3.72
N ASP A 72 -0.70 26.62 4.51
CA ASP A 72 0.42 27.57 4.51
C ASP A 72 1.58 27.09 3.63
N GLY A 73 1.42 25.95 2.91
CA GLY A 73 2.41 25.35 2.03
C GLY A 73 3.52 24.58 2.76
N LYS A 74 3.39 24.33 4.07
CA LYS A 74 4.36 23.56 4.85
C LYS A 74 4.10 22.07 4.75
N ILE A 75 5.18 21.26 4.71
CA ILE A 75 5.07 19.79 4.68
C ILE A 75 4.36 19.31 5.96
N LYS A 76 3.34 18.49 5.78
CA LYS A 76 2.55 17.87 6.82
C LYS A 76 3.01 16.42 7.02
N SER A 77 3.94 16.20 7.95
CA SER A 77 4.57 14.90 8.21
C SER A 77 3.71 13.92 9.03
N ASP A 78 2.69 14.41 9.71
CA ASP A 78 1.84 13.67 10.65
C ASP A 78 0.44 13.33 10.11
N GLY A 79 0.19 13.65 8.84
CA GLY A 79 -1.11 13.47 8.20
C GLY A 79 -1.45 12.00 7.93
N LYS A 80 -2.72 11.63 8.16
CA LYS A 80 -3.28 10.34 7.73
C LYS A 80 -3.94 10.42 6.35
N SER A 81 -3.93 11.59 5.71
CA SER A 81 -4.60 11.82 4.43
C SER A 81 -3.94 12.94 3.65
N ILE A 82 -4.00 12.85 2.32
CA ILE A 82 -3.49 13.84 1.39
C ILE A 82 -4.48 15.01 1.30
N SER A 83 -3.99 16.21 1.51
CA SER A 83 -4.78 17.43 1.59
C SER A 83 -5.20 17.96 0.21
N VAL A 84 -6.25 18.76 0.18
CA VAL A 84 -6.65 19.50 -1.04
C VAL A 84 -5.60 20.52 -1.48
N PHE A 85 -4.80 21.04 -0.55
CA PHE A 85 -3.75 22.02 -0.86
C PHE A 85 -2.64 21.40 -1.69
N THR A 86 -2.22 20.16 -1.36
CA THR A 86 -1.26 19.39 -2.15
C THR A 86 -1.74 19.18 -3.59
N VAL A 87 -3.00 18.77 -3.72
CA VAL A 87 -3.62 18.55 -5.03
C VAL A 87 -3.66 19.84 -5.85
N ARG A 88 -4.15 20.95 -5.27
CA ARG A 88 -4.25 22.26 -5.95
C ARG A 88 -2.88 22.78 -6.37
N ALA A 89 -1.89 22.75 -5.47
CA ALA A 89 -0.53 23.18 -5.80
C ALA A 89 0.08 22.37 -6.95
N THR A 90 -0.22 21.07 -7.03
CA THR A 90 0.23 20.22 -8.14
C THR A 90 -0.49 20.58 -9.45
N ILE A 91 -1.80 20.84 -9.40
CA ILE A 91 -2.58 21.28 -10.57
C ILE A 91 -2.05 22.61 -11.11
N GLU A 92 -1.77 23.59 -10.24
CA GLU A 92 -1.20 24.89 -10.63
C GLU A 92 0.15 24.73 -11.32
N LYS A 93 1.06 23.91 -10.76
CA LYS A 93 2.35 23.59 -11.39
C LYS A 93 2.17 22.94 -12.76
N MET A 94 1.23 22.01 -12.88
CA MET A 94 0.92 21.34 -14.14
C MET A 94 0.42 22.33 -15.21
N GLN A 95 -0.36 23.35 -14.83
CA GLN A 95 -0.85 24.35 -15.76
C GLN A 95 0.26 25.27 -16.26
N MET A 96 1.28 25.53 -15.44
CA MET A 96 2.43 26.38 -15.79
C MET A 96 3.45 25.68 -16.69
N SER A 97 3.56 24.33 -16.65
CA SER A 97 4.67 23.57 -17.25
C SER A 97 4.46 23.16 -18.71
N SER A 98 3.33 23.39 -19.32
CA SER A 98 2.90 22.72 -20.55
C SER A 98 3.47 23.30 -21.87
N MET A 99 4.67 23.87 -21.89
CA MET A 99 5.23 24.47 -23.11
C MET A 99 5.99 23.49 -24.04
N SER A 100 6.32 22.26 -23.58
CA SER A 100 7.14 21.33 -24.38
C SER A 100 6.34 20.54 -25.44
N GLY A 101 5.02 20.48 -25.33
CA GLY A 101 4.19 19.64 -26.22
C GLY A 101 4.38 18.12 -26.01
N GLU A 102 5.14 17.70 -25.02
CA GLU A 102 5.42 16.30 -24.66
C GLU A 102 4.37 15.73 -23.70
N TRP A 103 4.45 14.43 -23.44
CA TRP A 103 3.57 13.77 -22.49
C TRP A 103 3.88 14.21 -21.06
N ARG A 104 2.83 14.41 -20.28
CA ARG A 104 2.91 14.62 -18.83
C ARG A 104 2.26 13.48 -18.09
N VAL A 105 2.82 13.13 -16.94
CA VAL A 105 2.28 12.08 -16.08
C VAL A 105 2.02 12.64 -14.69
N ILE A 106 0.85 12.35 -14.14
CA ILE A 106 0.47 12.65 -12.78
C ILE A 106 0.28 11.33 -12.04
N LEU A 107 1.16 11.05 -11.08
CA LEU A 107 1.05 9.90 -10.19
C LEU A 107 0.41 10.32 -8.87
N ILE A 108 -0.65 9.64 -8.44
CA ILE A 108 -1.27 9.80 -7.12
C ILE A 108 -1.09 8.51 -6.33
N ASP A 109 -0.23 8.56 -5.32
CA ASP A 109 0.07 7.43 -4.44
C ASP A 109 -0.17 7.81 -2.96
N SER A 110 -1.29 7.44 -2.35
CA SER A 110 -2.40 6.56 -2.74
C SER A 110 -3.69 7.37 -2.86
N VAL A 111 -4.50 7.10 -3.89
CA VAL A 111 -5.75 7.83 -4.13
C VAL A 111 -6.81 7.59 -3.05
N ASP A 112 -6.79 6.44 -2.38
CA ASP A 112 -7.66 6.11 -1.23
C ASP A 112 -7.28 6.88 0.06
N GLN A 113 -6.17 7.61 0.07
CA GLN A 113 -5.75 8.51 1.15
C GLN A 113 -6.09 9.98 0.89
N LEU A 114 -6.68 10.31 -0.25
CA LEU A 114 -7.15 11.66 -0.52
C LEU A 114 -8.30 12.02 0.43
N THR A 115 -8.28 13.25 0.99
CA THR A 115 -9.48 13.79 1.61
C THR A 115 -10.60 13.92 0.56
N THR A 116 -11.86 13.94 0.96
CA THR A 116 -12.99 14.13 0.04
C THR A 116 -12.84 15.42 -0.79
N ALA A 117 -12.36 16.49 -0.17
CA ALA A 117 -12.09 17.76 -0.86
C ALA A 117 -10.96 17.62 -1.90
N ALA A 118 -9.88 16.86 -1.58
CA ALA A 118 -8.78 16.59 -2.49
C ALA A 118 -9.23 15.75 -3.69
N ALA A 119 -10.00 14.68 -3.43
CA ALA A 119 -10.56 13.84 -4.47
C ALA A 119 -11.51 14.60 -5.40
N ASN A 120 -12.36 15.48 -4.86
CA ASN A 120 -13.23 16.33 -5.67
C ASN A 120 -12.45 17.34 -6.53
N ALA A 121 -11.31 17.84 -6.04
CA ALA A 121 -10.48 18.81 -6.78
C ALA A 121 -9.88 18.24 -8.06
N ILE A 122 -9.65 16.91 -8.14
CA ILE A 122 -9.12 16.26 -9.35
C ILE A 122 -10.21 15.84 -10.35
N LEU A 123 -11.49 15.80 -9.97
CA LEU A 123 -12.56 15.24 -10.81
C LEU A 123 -12.62 15.89 -12.18
N LYS A 124 -12.57 17.24 -12.25
CA LYS A 124 -12.62 17.95 -13.53
C LYS A 124 -11.48 17.54 -14.48
N LEU A 125 -10.28 17.30 -13.93
CA LEU A 125 -9.13 16.87 -14.71
C LEU A 125 -9.23 15.41 -15.17
N LEU A 126 -9.91 14.56 -14.39
CA LEU A 126 -10.16 13.18 -14.76
C LEU A 126 -11.29 13.06 -15.79
N GLU A 127 -12.24 14.02 -15.82
CA GLU A 127 -13.32 14.09 -16.81
C GLU A 127 -12.81 14.59 -18.16
N GLU A 128 -12.06 15.68 -18.15
CA GLU A 128 -11.53 16.36 -19.33
C GLU A 128 -10.00 16.51 -19.19
N PRO A 129 -9.25 15.41 -19.34
CA PRO A 129 -7.80 15.46 -19.19
C PRO A 129 -7.19 16.33 -20.29
N PRO A 130 -6.22 17.19 -19.95
CA PRO A 130 -5.47 17.93 -20.95
C PRO A 130 -4.80 17.00 -21.97
N ALA A 131 -4.60 17.45 -23.18
CA ALA A 131 -3.96 16.67 -24.22
C ALA A 131 -2.59 16.13 -23.75
N LYS A 132 -2.23 14.92 -24.16
CA LYS A 132 -0.98 14.24 -23.79
C LYS A 132 -0.76 14.15 -22.25
N THR A 133 -1.83 13.88 -21.50
CA THR A 133 -1.77 13.73 -20.05
C THR A 133 -2.20 12.34 -19.65
N LEU A 134 -1.40 11.66 -18.82
CA LEU A 134 -1.67 10.36 -18.23
C LEU A 134 -1.75 10.48 -16.71
N PHE A 135 -2.85 10.04 -16.13
CA PHE A 135 -3.02 9.89 -14.69
C PHE A 135 -2.78 8.42 -14.30
N LEU A 136 -1.86 8.22 -13.36
CA LEU A 136 -1.60 6.94 -12.72
C LEU A 136 -2.06 7.02 -11.27
N LEU A 137 -3.12 6.30 -10.94
CA LEU A 137 -3.71 6.26 -9.60
C LEU A 137 -3.33 4.95 -8.94
N VAL A 138 -2.70 5.01 -7.77
CA VAL A 138 -2.42 3.83 -6.96
C VAL A 138 -3.42 3.76 -5.82
N THR A 139 -4.02 2.60 -5.57
CA THR A 139 -4.90 2.40 -4.41
C THR A 139 -4.63 1.08 -3.71
N HIS A 140 -4.76 1.07 -2.39
CA HIS A 140 -4.66 -0.14 -1.57
C HIS A 140 -6.05 -0.73 -1.28
N GLN A 141 -7.07 0.12 -1.21
CA GLN A 141 -8.44 -0.26 -0.91
C GLN A 141 -9.41 0.44 -1.87
N LEU A 142 -9.84 -0.28 -2.89
CA LEU A 142 -10.74 0.26 -3.91
C LEU A 142 -12.09 0.76 -3.34
N SER A 143 -12.55 0.18 -2.22
CA SER A 143 -13.76 0.60 -1.50
C SER A 143 -13.66 2.01 -0.92
N ASN A 144 -12.45 2.48 -0.60
CA ASN A 144 -12.21 3.80 -0.02
C ASN A 144 -12.06 4.90 -1.10
N VAL A 145 -11.95 4.50 -2.37
CA VAL A 145 -11.90 5.46 -3.49
C VAL A 145 -13.32 5.91 -3.82
N LEU A 146 -13.52 7.23 -3.95
CA LEU A 146 -14.82 7.79 -4.32
C LEU A 146 -15.33 7.15 -5.63
N PRO A 147 -16.61 6.76 -5.69
CA PRO A 147 -17.21 6.19 -6.90
C PRO A 147 -17.04 7.07 -8.14
N THR A 148 -17.06 8.40 -7.95
CA THR A 148 -16.86 9.40 -8.99
C THR A 148 -15.44 9.39 -9.59
N VAL A 149 -14.41 9.10 -8.80
CA VAL A 149 -13.04 8.91 -9.28
C VAL A 149 -12.90 7.55 -9.97
N ARG A 150 -13.46 6.50 -9.35
CA ARG A 150 -13.38 5.15 -9.88
C ARG A 150 -14.04 4.99 -11.24
N SER A 151 -15.19 5.64 -11.46
CA SER A 151 -15.94 5.55 -12.73
C SER A 151 -15.21 6.19 -13.92
N ARG A 152 -14.18 7.01 -13.67
CA ARG A 152 -13.37 7.72 -14.67
C ARG A 152 -12.00 7.10 -14.89
N ALA A 153 -11.76 5.93 -14.31
CA ALA A 153 -10.47 5.25 -14.38
C ALA A 153 -10.61 3.85 -14.99
N ARG A 154 -9.66 3.48 -15.82
CA ARG A 154 -9.44 2.08 -16.19
C ARG A 154 -8.78 1.40 -14.99
N VAL A 155 -9.50 0.48 -14.35
CA VAL A 155 -9.04 -0.21 -13.14
C VAL A 155 -8.31 -1.48 -13.54
N GLU A 156 -7.03 -1.56 -13.14
CA GLU A 156 -6.17 -2.73 -13.31
C GLU A 156 -5.89 -3.37 -11.95
N LYS A 157 -6.34 -4.62 -11.78
CA LYS A 157 -6.14 -5.36 -10.54
C LYS A 157 -4.80 -6.07 -10.55
N MET A 158 -3.91 -5.67 -9.67
CA MET A 158 -2.64 -6.33 -9.44
C MET A 158 -2.80 -7.43 -8.38
N HIS A 159 -2.25 -8.60 -8.68
CA HIS A 159 -2.32 -9.77 -7.79
C HIS A 159 -1.11 -9.80 -6.84
N PRO A 160 -1.23 -10.47 -5.69
CA PRO A 160 -0.08 -10.78 -4.84
C PRO A 160 1.02 -11.48 -5.63
N LEU A 161 2.28 -11.21 -5.26
CA LEU A 161 3.45 -11.82 -5.88
C LEU A 161 3.53 -13.31 -5.54
N SER A 162 4.07 -14.10 -6.45
CA SER A 162 4.38 -15.50 -6.19
C SER A 162 5.53 -15.65 -5.16
N ILE A 163 5.62 -16.80 -4.49
CA ILE A 163 6.74 -17.09 -3.58
C ILE A 163 8.08 -17.02 -4.33
N SER A 164 8.11 -17.47 -5.58
CA SER A 164 9.32 -17.38 -6.42
C SER A 164 9.74 -15.94 -6.70
N ASP A 165 8.77 -15.04 -6.97
CA ASP A 165 9.06 -13.62 -7.18
C ASP A 165 9.50 -12.94 -5.89
N LEU A 166 8.86 -13.27 -4.75
CA LEU A 166 9.29 -12.79 -3.44
C LEU A 166 10.73 -13.21 -3.13
N ARG A 167 11.12 -14.47 -3.38
CA ARG A 167 12.50 -14.92 -3.19
C ARG A 167 13.49 -14.15 -4.07
N ARG A 168 13.13 -13.88 -5.33
CA ARG A 168 13.97 -13.07 -6.24
C ARG A 168 14.13 -11.64 -5.75
N LEU A 169 13.06 -11.03 -5.22
CA LEU A 169 13.11 -9.69 -4.62
C LEU A 169 13.96 -9.67 -3.35
N CYS A 170 13.78 -10.66 -2.46
CA CYS A 170 14.59 -10.77 -1.24
C CYS A 170 16.08 -10.95 -1.58
N ALA A 171 16.44 -11.84 -2.50
CA ALA A 171 17.82 -12.03 -2.90
C ALA A 171 18.46 -10.77 -3.49
N LYS A 172 17.66 -9.90 -4.12
CA LYS A 172 18.14 -8.65 -4.71
C LYS A 172 18.25 -7.50 -3.71
N PHE A 173 17.22 -7.31 -2.87
CA PHE A 173 17.10 -6.12 -2.02
C PHE A 173 17.46 -6.35 -0.55
N MET A 174 17.55 -7.61 -0.15
CA MET A 174 17.83 -8.05 1.23
C MET A 174 18.81 -9.24 1.23
N PRO A 175 19.99 -9.11 0.57
CA PRO A 175 20.91 -10.26 0.34
C PRO A 175 21.49 -10.81 1.64
N ASP A 176 21.59 -9.97 2.68
CA ASP A 176 22.15 -10.35 3.98
C ASP A 176 21.11 -10.92 4.95
N ASP A 177 19.82 -10.82 4.60
CA ASP A 177 18.73 -11.31 5.45
C ASP A 177 18.39 -12.77 5.15
N VAL A 178 18.33 -13.58 6.19
CA VAL A 178 17.79 -14.94 6.09
C VAL A 178 16.26 -14.86 6.08
N ILE A 179 15.65 -15.19 4.93
CA ILE A 179 14.19 -15.20 4.75
C ILE A 179 13.73 -16.65 4.65
N ASP A 180 13.07 -17.12 5.68
CA ASP A 180 12.51 -18.47 5.72
C ASP A 180 11.16 -18.57 4.99
N ASP A 181 10.69 -19.81 4.81
CA ASP A 181 9.43 -20.08 4.12
C ASP A 181 8.22 -19.56 4.89
N GLU A 182 8.30 -19.47 6.20
CA GLU A 182 7.23 -18.94 7.02
C GLU A 182 7.07 -17.42 6.83
N THR A 183 8.16 -16.69 6.85
CA THR A 183 8.16 -15.24 6.52
C THR A 183 7.59 -14.98 5.12
N LEU A 184 7.94 -15.80 4.13
CA LEU A 184 7.39 -15.69 2.78
C LEU A 184 5.87 -15.93 2.74
N ARG A 185 5.36 -16.90 3.52
CA ARG A 185 3.92 -17.15 3.65
C ARG A 185 3.19 -16.01 4.35
N LEU A 186 3.75 -15.53 5.48
CA LEU A 186 3.23 -14.39 6.23
C LEU A 186 3.14 -13.13 5.38
N ALA A 187 4.06 -12.97 4.43
CA ALA A 187 4.06 -11.85 3.51
C ALA A 187 2.84 -11.79 2.60
N ASN A 188 2.17 -12.93 2.36
CA ASN A 188 0.98 -13.03 1.52
C ASN A 188 1.14 -12.31 0.17
N GLY A 189 2.28 -12.55 -0.51
CA GLY A 189 2.61 -11.96 -1.80
C GLY A 189 3.01 -10.48 -1.78
N SER A 190 3.35 -9.92 -0.61
CA SER A 190 3.78 -8.53 -0.44
C SER A 190 5.24 -8.44 -0.01
N PHE A 191 6.12 -7.97 -0.90
CA PHE A 191 7.52 -7.71 -0.54
C PHE A 191 7.65 -6.60 0.52
N GLY A 192 6.82 -5.55 0.44
CA GLY A 192 6.79 -4.51 1.46
C GLY A 192 6.47 -5.05 2.86
N ARG A 193 5.64 -6.11 2.96
CA ARG A 193 5.37 -6.76 4.24
C ARG A 193 6.60 -7.53 4.77
N ILE A 194 7.38 -8.18 3.90
CA ILE A 194 8.65 -8.81 4.31
C ILE A 194 9.60 -7.76 4.89
N ALA A 195 9.79 -6.66 4.17
CA ALA A 195 10.66 -5.58 4.61
C ALA A 195 10.23 -5.02 5.98
N ASN A 196 8.94 -4.77 6.17
CA ASN A 196 8.40 -4.29 7.44
C ASN A 196 8.57 -5.33 8.57
N LEU A 197 8.30 -6.62 8.30
CA LEU A 197 8.47 -7.69 9.28
C LEU A 197 9.93 -7.77 9.76
N LYS A 198 10.88 -7.70 8.83
CA LYS A 198 12.31 -7.72 9.18
C LYS A 198 12.74 -6.47 9.95
N GLN A 199 12.31 -5.30 9.52
CA GLN A 199 12.65 -4.03 10.17
C GLN A 199 12.09 -3.93 11.60
N SER A 200 10.87 -4.45 11.83
CA SER A 200 10.21 -4.43 13.14
C SER A 200 10.50 -5.67 14.00
N GLY A 201 11.30 -6.64 13.53
CA GLY A 201 11.52 -7.91 14.20
C GLY A 201 10.26 -8.78 14.28
N GLY A 202 9.35 -8.60 13.33
CA GLY A 202 8.05 -9.26 13.31
C GLY A 202 8.11 -10.78 13.15
N ASP A 203 9.13 -11.29 12.48
CA ASP A 203 9.43 -12.73 12.38
C ASP A 203 9.72 -13.32 13.79
N ILE A 204 10.55 -12.65 14.57
CA ILE A 204 10.88 -13.06 15.95
C ILE A 204 9.62 -12.98 16.84
N VAL A 205 8.82 -11.92 16.66
CA VAL A 205 7.58 -11.71 17.43
C VAL A 205 6.55 -12.79 17.08
N TYR A 206 6.44 -13.17 15.81
CA TYR A 206 5.57 -14.25 15.37
C TYR A 206 5.94 -15.58 16.02
N ASP A 207 7.22 -15.97 16.01
CA ASP A 207 7.70 -17.17 16.65
C ASP A 207 7.43 -17.19 18.16
N LYS A 208 7.65 -16.04 18.83
CA LYS A 208 7.32 -15.89 20.25
C LYS A 208 5.82 -16.08 20.49
N LEU A 209 4.97 -15.51 19.64
CA LEU A 209 3.52 -15.62 19.75
C LEU A 209 3.07 -17.08 19.59
N ILE A 210 3.58 -17.81 18.58
CA ILE A 210 3.30 -19.22 18.39
C ILE A 210 3.67 -20.04 19.64
N LYS A 211 4.89 -19.89 20.14
CA LYS A 211 5.37 -20.59 21.33
C LYS A 211 4.53 -20.27 22.57
N LEU A 212 4.14 -19.01 22.72
CA LEU A 212 3.34 -18.54 23.85
C LEU A 212 1.93 -19.15 23.84
N VAL A 213 1.24 -19.14 22.69
CA VAL A 213 -0.13 -19.67 22.61
C VAL A 213 -0.18 -21.21 22.70
N GLN A 214 0.86 -21.91 22.25
CA GLN A 214 0.97 -23.37 22.39
C GLN A 214 1.36 -23.82 23.80
N ASN A 215 1.97 -22.95 24.61
CA ASN A 215 2.39 -23.30 25.96
C ASN A 215 1.26 -23.07 26.97
N LYS A 216 0.54 -24.12 27.33
CA LYS A 216 -0.54 -24.06 28.34
C LYS A 216 -0.11 -23.55 29.72
N LYS A 217 1.20 -23.49 30.00
CA LYS A 217 1.75 -22.95 31.26
C LYS A 217 2.13 -21.46 31.18
N SER A 218 1.96 -20.83 30.01
CA SER A 218 2.26 -19.41 29.84
C SER A 218 1.32 -18.55 30.69
N SER A 219 1.89 -17.58 31.39
CA SER A 219 1.15 -16.69 32.29
C SER A 219 0.49 -15.52 31.52
N ALA A 220 -0.49 -14.88 32.15
CA ALA A 220 -1.05 -13.63 31.63
C ALA A 220 0.02 -12.50 31.54
N ALA A 221 1.05 -12.56 32.40
CA ALA A 221 2.17 -11.62 32.34
C ALA A 221 2.99 -11.80 31.06
N ASP A 222 3.22 -13.05 30.61
CA ASP A 222 3.91 -13.34 29.35
C ASP A 222 3.13 -12.79 28.15
N SER A 223 1.81 -12.96 28.15
CA SER A 223 0.92 -12.42 27.13
C SER A 223 0.95 -10.90 27.09
N MET A 224 0.94 -10.24 28.26
CA MET A 224 1.03 -8.78 28.35
C MET A 224 2.39 -8.26 27.86
N ASN A 225 3.48 -8.95 28.24
CA ASN A 225 4.82 -8.59 27.78
C ASN A 225 4.95 -8.67 26.24
N LEU A 226 4.35 -9.68 25.63
CA LEU A 226 4.32 -9.80 24.17
C LEU A 226 3.41 -8.76 23.52
N ALA A 227 2.25 -8.47 24.13
CA ALA A 227 1.36 -7.42 23.67
C ALA A 227 2.06 -6.05 23.61
N ARG A 228 2.88 -5.70 24.63
CA ARG A 228 3.70 -4.49 24.65
C ARG A 228 4.75 -4.44 23.52
N GLN A 229 5.28 -5.59 23.09
CA GLN A 229 6.20 -5.64 21.95
C GLN A 229 5.48 -5.43 20.61
N ILE A 230 4.24 -5.86 20.48
CA ILE A 230 3.43 -5.74 19.26
C ILE A 230 2.78 -4.35 19.14
N ALA A 231 2.30 -3.81 20.24
CA ALA A 231 1.46 -2.61 20.30
C ALA A 231 2.02 -1.38 19.56
N PRO A 232 3.32 -1.04 19.66
CA PRO A 232 3.89 0.14 19.01
C PRO A 232 3.94 0.04 17.48
N PHE A 233 3.77 -1.15 16.91
CA PHE A 233 3.97 -1.44 15.49
C PHE A 233 2.66 -1.91 14.84
N PRO A 234 1.84 -1.00 14.25
CA PRO A 234 0.57 -1.36 13.61
C PRO A 234 0.70 -2.47 12.55
N GLU A 235 1.85 -2.55 11.88
CA GLU A 235 2.18 -3.60 10.91
C GLU A 235 2.26 -5.00 11.53
N LEU A 236 2.56 -5.10 12.84
CA LEU A 236 2.61 -6.37 13.56
C LEU A 236 1.22 -6.85 14.03
N HIS A 237 0.22 -5.96 14.10
CA HIS A 237 -1.12 -6.35 14.55
C HIS A 237 -1.72 -7.44 13.66
N VAL A 238 -1.37 -7.47 12.38
CA VAL A 238 -1.86 -8.45 11.41
C VAL A 238 -1.31 -9.86 11.70
N ILE A 239 -0.17 -9.98 12.37
CA ILE A 239 0.41 -11.27 12.80
C ILE A 239 -0.58 -12.07 13.67
N LEU A 240 -1.40 -11.39 14.48
CA LEU A 240 -2.44 -12.03 15.29
C LEU A 240 -3.46 -12.75 14.41
N LEU A 241 -3.85 -12.14 13.30
CA LEU A 241 -4.79 -12.74 12.34
C LEU A 241 -4.14 -13.95 11.62
N ASP A 242 -2.84 -13.87 11.32
CA ASP A 242 -2.10 -15.00 10.72
C ASP A 242 -2.04 -16.18 11.68
N VAL A 243 -1.83 -15.94 12.99
CA VAL A 243 -1.86 -16.99 14.02
C VAL A 243 -3.25 -17.59 14.16
N ILE A 244 -4.31 -16.78 14.20
CA ILE A 244 -5.69 -17.24 14.22
C ILE A 244 -5.98 -18.16 13.02
N ALA A 245 -5.55 -17.75 11.82
CA ALA A 245 -5.72 -18.54 10.60
C ALA A 245 -4.90 -19.85 10.64
N LYS A 246 -3.64 -19.80 11.12
CA LYS A 246 -2.77 -20.98 11.24
C LYS A 246 -3.35 -22.06 12.12
N PHE A 247 -4.02 -21.69 13.21
CA PHE A 247 -4.65 -22.63 14.14
C PHE A 247 -6.11 -22.95 13.81
N GLY A 248 -6.64 -22.43 12.69
CA GLY A 248 -8.03 -22.67 12.26
C GLY A 248 -9.10 -22.06 13.17
N LEU A 249 -8.77 -21.04 13.94
CA LEU A 249 -9.66 -20.38 14.91
C LEU A 249 -10.57 -19.34 14.22
N ALA A 250 -11.33 -19.76 13.21
CA ALA A 250 -12.13 -18.87 12.36
C ALA A 250 -13.13 -18.01 13.14
N GLU A 251 -13.65 -18.51 14.27
CA GLU A 251 -14.59 -17.79 15.15
C GLU A 251 -14.00 -16.53 15.77
N LEU A 252 -12.68 -16.50 16.01
CA LEU A 252 -12.00 -15.31 16.57
C LEU A 252 -11.70 -14.24 15.53
N TYR A 253 -11.70 -14.59 14.24
CA TYR A 253 -11.27 -13.68 13.18
C TYR A 253 -12.08 -12.37 13.11
N PRO A 254 -13.43 -12.37 13.20
CA PRO A 254 -14.22 -11.14 13.19
C PRO A 254 -13.91 -10.24 14.39
N MET A 255 -13.78 -10.83 15.58
CA MET A 255 -13.46 -10.09 16.81
C MET A 255 -12.07 -9.46 16.73
N ALA A 256 -11.06 -10.23 16.34
CA ALA A 256 -9.68 -9.75 16.23
C ALA A 256 -9.57 -8.65 15.16
N THR A 257 -10.18 -8.83 14.00
CA THR A 257 -10.19 -7.81 12.93
C THR A 257 -10.83 -6.52 13.39
N ARG A 258 -11.98 -6.60 14.06
CA ARG A 258 -12.68 -5.42 14.62
C ARG A 258 -11.79 -4.72 15.66
N THR A 259 -11.19 -5.47 16.58
CA THR A 259 -10.35 -4.90 17.62
C THR A 259 -9.13 -4.18 17.04
N ILE A 260 -8.45 -4.78 16.04
CA ILE A 260 -7.32 -4.17 15.33
C ILE A 260 -7.76 -2.89 14.59
N TYR A 261 -8.95 -2.91 13.97
CA TYR A 261 -9.51 -1.74 13.31
C TYR A 261 -9.81 -0.61 14.32
N ASP A 262 -10.37 -0.95 15.49
CA ASP A 262 -10.73 0.01 16.53
C ASP A 262 -9.50 0.64 17.18
N ILE A 263 -8.36 -0.08 17.33
CA ILE A 263 -7.08 0.48 17.78
C ILE A 263 -6.73 1.73 16.94
N ASN A 264 -6.87 1.61 15.62
CA ASN A 264 -6.47 2.68 14.69
C ASN A 264 -7.49 3.82 14.57
N ARG A 265 -8.77 3.57 14.89
CA ARG A 265 -9.87 4.51 14.64
C ARG A 265 -10.31 5.28 15.86
N ILE A 266 -10.42 4.63 17.02
CA ILE A 266 -11.00 5.21 18.23
C ILE A 266 -10.00 5.35 19.38
N ASN A 267 -8.68 5.26 19.07
CA ASN A 267 -7.59 5.33 20.05
C ASN A 267 -7.78 4.32 21.22
N LEU A 268 -8.22 3.11 20.92
CA LEU A 268 -8.24 2.04 21.90
C LEU A 268 -6.80 1.78 22.37
N GLU A 269 -6.58 1.55 23.65
CA GLU A 269 -5.26 1.29 24.18
C GLU A 269 -4.68 0.00 23.54
N PRO A 270 -3.63 0.11 22.68
CA PRO A 270 -3.21 -1.01 21.84
C PRO A 270 -2.74 -2.22 22.63
N GLU A 271 -2.02 -2.00 23.74
CA GLU A 271 -1.48 -3.08 24.57
C GLU A 271 -2.60 -3.98 25.12
N ILE A 272 -3.65 -3.35 25.67
CA ILE A 272 -4.79 -4.08 26.26
C ILE A 272 -5.58 -4.80 25.17
N ALA A 273 -5.79 -4.15 24.05
CA ALA A 273 -6.52 -4.74 22.93
C ALA A 273 -5.81 -5.99 22.37
N ILE A 274 -4.50 -5.91 22.17
CA ILE A 274 -3.66 -7.02 21.69
C ILE A 274 -3.57 -8.12 22.73
N PHE A 275 -3.37 -7.79 24.00
CA PHE A 275 -3.39 -8.75 25.11
C PHE A 275 -4.69 -9.57 25.10
N LYS A 276 -5.84 -8.92 24.94
CA LYS A 276 -7.13 -9.60 24.89
C LYS A 276 -7.21 -10.59 23.73
N ILE A 277 -6.73 -10.23 22.55
CA ILE A 277 -6.71 -11.14 21.40
C ILE A 277 -5.83 -12.36 21.71
N ILE A 278 -4.63 -12.17 22.28
CA ILE A 278 -3.71 -13.26 22.64
C ILE A 278 -4.37 -14.21 23.65
N GLU A 279 -5.03 -13.67 24.69
CA GLU A 279 -5.70 -14.53 25.69
C GLU A 279 -6.90 -15.29 25.11
N GLU A 280 -7.66 -14.70 24.18
CA GLU A 280 -8.72 -15.45 23.49
C GLU A 280 -8.16 -16.59 22.61
N ILE A 281 -7.05 -16.35 21.89
CA ILE A 281 -6.36 -17.42 21.14
C ILE A 281 -5.95 -18.56 22.09
N LYS A 282 -5.35 -18.25 23.27
CA LYS A 282 -4.92 -19.26 24.25
C LYS A 282 -6.07 -20.07 24.83
N LYS A 283 -7.25 -19.48 25.01
CA LYS A 283 -8.44 -20.19 25.50
C LYS A 283 -8.98 -21.20 24.51
N CYS A 284 -8.76 -20.98 23.22
CA CYS A 284 -9.23 -21.86 22.16
C CYS A 284 -8.27 -23.01 21.82
N LEU A 285 -7.00 -22.96 22.32
CA LEU A 285 -5.97 -23.98 22.14
C LEU A 285 -5.75 -24.80 23.40
#